data_e09ba098779553cada0c85eab5a3baf8
#
_entry.id   e09ba098779553cada0c85eab5a3baf8
#
_cell.length_a   1.000
_cell.length_b   1.000
_cell.length_c   1.000
_cell.angle_alpha   90.00
_cell.angle_beta   90.00
_cell.angle_gamma   90.00
#
_symmetry.space_group_name_H-M   'P 1'
#
loop_
_entity.id
_entity.type
_entity.pdbx_description
1 polymer ?
#
loop_
_entity_poly.entity_id
_entity_poly.type
_entity_poly.pdbx_seq_one_letter_code
_entity_poly.pdbx_strand_id
1 'polypeptide(L)'
;MLKSIDILIGLSVVMLIVSMAVTLMTQAMLALRQSRGKHLLAGLVDLLEQLDPGVERRCAEEIAKMILRSPILNGGKIFGLIRYGEVIHREELTKMLLDLASRDPKDVTITELQQTALKGLKKVMAENGISDPDQTLKNIHMAALQLEKSNPELAHDVRQNIALLQEAASQFLAKINLRFDSVIDRVSERFTFGARVWTFVSATVVAVVLQLDTVTLVNRFAMDDAMRTAFVEEAMKIDQAQYVVASLEAQSATPLPVSDKIERQYFTFLAKQGVILPPTSLELWFDNWKNVNLPGLMISILLLSLGAPFWYSVLNRSLQLRSVLARKDDIQRVIRHTTQPAGEVSDGGVGTSGGSRSSGL
;
A
#
# COMPACT_ATOMS: atom_id res chain seq x y z
N MET A 1 3.84 -2.82 -34.66
CA MET A 1 3.70 -2.01 -33.43
C MET A 1 2.79 -2.67 -32.39
N LEU A 2 1.62 -3.21 -32.75
CA LEU A 2 0.71 -3.90 -31.82
C LEU A 2 1.40 -5.07 -31.08
N LYS A 3 2.20 -5.90 -31.76
CA LYS A 3 2.90 -7.04 -31.15
C LYS A 3 3.77 -6.66 -29.96
N SER A 4 4.51 -5.57 -30.04
CA SER A 4 5.39 -5.11 -28.93
C SER A 4 4.58 -4.61 -27.73
N ILE A 5 3.43 -4.01 -27.98
CA ILE A 5 2.53 -3.56 -26.90
C ILE A 5 1.86 -4.75 -26.22
N ASP A 6 1.44 -5.75 -26.99
CA ASP A 6 0.83 -6.97 -26.45
C ASP A 6 1.84 -7.76 -25.59
N ILE A 7 3.13 -7.78 -25.96
CA ILE A 7 4.22 -8.34 -25.13
C ILE A 7 4.34 -7.55 -23.81
N LEU A 8 4.31 -6.22 -23.88
CA LEU A 8 4.38 -5.37 -22.69
C LEU A 8 3.16 -5.55 -21.78
N ILE A 9 1.97 -5.70 -22.36
CA ILE A 9 0.74 -6.00 -21.60
C ILE A 9 0.88 -7.35 -20.89
N GLY A 10 1.30 -8.41 -21.61
CA GLY A 10 1.51 -9.73 -21.03
C GLY A 10 2.52 -9.72 -19.88
N LEU A 11 3.66 -9.07 -20.08
CA LEU A 11 4.66 -8.89 -19.04
C LEU A 11 4.10 -8.13 -17.84
N SER A 12 3.34 -7.05 -18.09
CA SER A 12 2.75 -6.23 -17.02
C SER A 12 1.74 -7.02 -16.18
N VAL A 13 0.93 -7.89 -16.80
CA VAL A 13 0.00 -8.78 -16.10
C VAL A 13 0.74 -9.75 -15.19
N VAL A 14 1.78 -10.43 -15.71
CA VAL A 14 2.58 -11.35 -14.88
C VAL A 14 3.22 -10.63 -13.71
N MET A 15 3.89 -9.51 -13.99
CA MET A 15 4.56 -8.72 -12.95
C MET A 15 3.58 -8.14 -11.94
N LEU A 16 2.38 -7.72 -12.36
CA LEU A 16 1.34 -7.24 -11.47
C LEU A 16 0.90 -8.34 -10.49
N ILE A 17 0.52 -9.52 -11.00
CA ILE A 17 0.03 -10.63 -10.17
C ILE A 17 1.12 -11.09 -9.19
N VAL A 18 2.36 -11.27 -9.65
CA VAL A 18 3.46 -11.68 -8.78
C VAL A 18 3.83 -10.59 -7.77
N SER A 19 3.75 -9.31 -8.16
CA SER A 19 3.97 -8.19 -7.23
C SER A 19 2.90 -8.11 -6.13
N MET A 20 1.67 -8.57 -6.38
CA MET A 20 0.65 -8.69 -5.31
C MET A 20 1.12 -9.66 -4.23
N ALA A 21 1.65 -10.85 -4.61
CA ALA A 21 2.23 -11.78 -3.64
C ALA A 21 3.43 -11.19 -2.88
N VAL A 22 4.32 -10.46 -3.58
CA VAL A 22 5.42 -9.75 -2.93
C VAL A 22 4.90 -8.76 -1.90
N THR A 23 3.84 -8.02 -2.24
CA THR A 23 3.21 -7.04 -1.32
C THR A 23 2.65 -7.72 -0.09
N LEU A 24 1.88 -8.80 -0.24
CA LEU A 24 1.33 -9.57 0.89
C LEU A 24 2.43 -10.15 1.77
N MET A 25 3.46 -10.74 1.16
CA MET A 25 4.61 -11.27 1.90
C MET A 25 5.33 -10.18 2.67
N THR A 26 5.54 -9.01 2.07
CA THR A 26 6.15 -7.85 2.73
C THR A 26 5.29 -7.38 3.90
N GLN A 27 3.97 -7.25 3.72
CA GLN A 27 3.05 -6.85 4.79
C GLN A 27 3.05 -7.86 5.93
N ALA A 28 3.03 -9.17 5.64
CA ALA A 28 3.11 -10.21 6.64
C ALA A 28 4.43 -10.13 7.44
N MET A 29 5.57 -9.93 6.77
CA MET A 29 6.88 -9.77 7.43
C MET A 29 6.94 -8.52 8.31
N LEU A 30 6.44 -7.38 7.82
CA LEU A 30 6.39 -6.15 8.60
C LEU A 30 5.46 -6.26 9.80
N ALA A 31 4.30 -6.93 9.65
CA ALA A 31 3.36 -7.19 10.73
C ALA A 31 3.95 -8.12 11.80
N LEU A 32 4.59 -9.21 11.40
CA LEU A 32 5.26 -10.14 12.33
C LEU A 32 6.39 -9.46 13.10
N ARG A 33 7.15 -8.57 12.45
CA ARG A 33 8.27 -7.87 13.07
C ARG A 33 7.85 -6.70 13.94
N GLN A 34 6.58 -6.26 13.87
CA GLN A 34 6.06 -5.05 14.54
C GLN A 34 6.96 -3.82 14.29
N SER A 35 7.47 -3.72 13.07
CA SER A 35 8.52 -2.77 12.71
C SER A 35 8.09 -1.33 12.99
N ARG A 36 6.84 -0.97 12.64
CA ARG A 36 6.33 0.38 12.81
C ARG A 36 6.25 0.81 14.28
N GLY A 37 5.70 -0.04 15.14
CA GLY A 37 5.61 0.24 16.58
C GLY A 37 6.99 0.35 17.26
N LYS A 38 7.97 -0.44 16.82
CA LYS A 38 9.35 -0.35 17.35
C LYS A 38 10.05 0.94 16.93
N HIS A 39 9.87 1.37 15.69
CA HIS A 39 10.43 2.66 15.23
C HIS A 39 9.75 3.83 15.94
N LEU A 40 8.43 3.76 16.18
CA LEU A 40 7.71 4.77 16.94
C LEU A 40 8.19 4.80 18.39
N LEU A 41 8.41 3.64 19.03
CA LEU A 41 9.00 3.57 20.37
C LEU A 41 10.34 4.29 20.43
N ALA A 42 11.24 3.99 19.51
CA ALA A 42 12.56 4.63 19.45
C ALA A 42 12.44 6.15 19.23
N GLY A 43 11.52 6.58 18.36
CA GLY A 43 11.26 8.00 18.13
C GLY A 43 10.74 8.73 19.38
N LEU A 44 9.80 8.10 20.12
CA LEU A 44 9.31 8.67 21.38
C LEU A 44 10.37 8.75 22.46
N VAL A 45 11.27 7.75 22.53
CA VAL A 45 12.42 7.82 23.44
C VAL A 45 13.33 8.99 23.09
N ASP A 46 13.68 9.13 21.80
CA ASP A 46 14.48 10.24 21.31
C ASP A 46 13.80 11.61 21.57
N LEU A 47 12.47 11.68 21.48
CA LEU A 47 11.70 12.87 21.81
C LEU A 47 11.80 13.23 23.29
N LEU A 48 11.59 12.25 24.18
CA LEU A 48 11.64 12.44 25.63
C LEU A 48 13.03 12.85 26.11
N GLU A 49 14.10 12.25 25.58
CA GLU A 49 15.48 12.66 25.85
C GLU A 49 15.78 14.09 25.38
N GLN A 50 15.18 14.52 24.27
CA GLN A 50 15.33 15.89 23.77
C GLN A 50 14.52 16.94 24.57
N LEU A 51 13.41 16.51 25.21
CA LEU A 51 12.61 17.39 26.07
C LEU A 51 13.40 17.76 27.34
N ASP A 52 14.06 16.79 27.93
CA ASP A 52 14.95 16.99 29.07
C ASP A 52 16.15 16.02 29.01
N PRO A 53 17.39 16.55 28.80
CA PRO A 53 18.61 15.74 28.81
C PRO A 53 18.91 15.05 30.15
N GLY A 54 18.23 15.44 31.24
CA GLY A 54 18.36 14.79 32.56
C GLY A 54 17.56 13.51 32.70
N VAL A 55 16.68 13.19 31.74
CA VAL A 55 15.92 11.93 31.74
C VAL A 55 16.79 10.78 31.27
N GLU A 56 17.01 9.82 32.15
CA GLU A 56 17.75 8.61 31.79
C GLU A 56 17.02 7.85 30.67
N ARG A 57 17.74 7.39 29.63
CA ARG A 57 17.18 6.66 28.47
C ARG A 57 16.27 5.50 28.87
N ARG A 58 16.60 4.79 29.95
CA ARG A 58 15.76 3.68 30.47
C ARG A 58 14.39 4.19 30.97
N CYS A 59 14.36 5.34 31.62
CA CYS A 59 13.12 5.97 32.07
C CYS A 59 12.28 6.45 30.89
N ALA A 60 12.90 7.08 29.88
CA ALA A 60 12.26 7.49 28.64
C ALA A 60 11.64 6.29 27.90
N GLU A 61 12.38 5.16 27.84
CA GLU A 61 11.89 3.92 27.22
C GLU A 61 10.67 3.33 27.95
N GLU A 62 10.65 3.34 29.27
CA GLU A 62 9.48 2.86 30.06
C GLU A 62 8.28 3.79 29.86
N ILE A 63 8.45 5.10 29.87
CA ILE A 63 7.36 6.06 29.55
C ILE A 63 6.80 5.79 28.16
N ALA A 64 7.67 5.68 27.14
CA ALA A 64 7.25 5.40 25.78
C ALA A 64 6.54 4.04 25.64
N LYS A 65 6.99 2.99 26.36
CA LYS A 65 6.31 1.68 26.40
C LYS A 65 4.93 1.78 27.07
N MET A 66 4.82 2.52 28.17
CA MET A 66 3.51 2.71 28.83
C MET A 66 2.52 3.42 27.90
N ILE A 67 2.97 4.43 27.15
CA ILE A 67 2.15 5.14 26.16
C ILE A 67 1.70 4.19 25.05
N LEU A 68 2.63 3.51 24.39
CA LEU A 68 2.34 2.68 23.22
C LEU A 68 1.62 1.37 23.56
N ARG A 69 1.60 0.95 24.83
CA ARG A 69 0.81 -0.18 25.32
C ARG A 69 -0.58 0.22 25.83
N SER A 70 -0.89 1.51 25.84
CA SER A 70 -2.22 1.99 26.24
C SER A 70 -3.31 1.34 25.38
N PRO A 71 -4.44 0.91 25.99
CA PRO A 71 -5.56 0.32 25.26
C PRO A 71 -6.11 1.22 24.15
N ILE A 72 -5.95 2.53 24.27
CA ILE A 72 -6.40 3.53 23.29
C ILE A 72 -5.59 3.41 21.98
N LEU A 73 -4.28 3.18 22.06
CA LEU A 73 -3.39 3.07 20.90
C LEU A 73 -3.21 1.63 20.41
N ASN A 74 -3.49 0.66 21.28
CA ASN A 74 -3.23 -0.74 21.00
C ASN A 74 -4.42 -1.38 20.31
N GLY A 75 -4.33 -1.60 18.99
CA GLY A 75 -5.36 -2.22 18.15
C GLY A 75 -5.67 -3.69 18.42
N GLY A 76 -5.36 -4.22 19.62
CA GLY A 76 -5.68 -5.58 20.05
C GLY A 76 -4.49 -6.55 20.05
N LYS A 77 -4.72 -7.74 20.60
CA LYS A 77 -3.73 -8.83 20.62
C LYS A 77 -3.90 -9.69 19.38
N ILE A 78 -2.88 -9.84 18.57
CA ILE A 78 -2.82 -10.84 17.50
C ILE A 78 -1.82 -11.90 17.92
N PHE A 79 -2.23 -13.18 17.93
CA PHE A 79 -1.41 -14.33 18.34
C PHE A 79 -0.78 -14.20 19.75
N GLY A 80 -1.46 -13.53 20.70
CA GLY A 80 -0.96 -13.41 22.08
C GLY A 80 0.21 -12.43 22.27
N LEU A 81 0.74 -11.82 21.21
CA LEU A 81 1.80 -10.82 21.24
C LEU A 81 1.21 -9.43 21.51
N ILE A 82 1.80 -8.72 22.50
CA ILE A 82 1.45 -7.31 22.77
C ILE A 82 1.98 -6.47 21.63
N ARG A 83 1.08 -5.81 20.88
CA ARG A 83 1.46 -4.86 19.83
C ARG A 83 1.65 -3.47 20.45
N TYR A 84 2.68 -2.78 20.00
CA TYR A 84 2.79 -1.34 20.24
C TYR A 84 1.87 -0.59 19.29
N GLY A 85 1.35 0.56 19.73
CA GLY A 85 0.63 1.47 18.84
C GLY A 85 1.48 1.81 17.61
N GLU A 86 0.85 1.88 16.46
CA GLU A 86 1.54 2.12 15.17
C GLU A 86 1.50 3.59 14.75
N VAL A 87 0.54 4.32 15.27
CA VAL A 87 0.32 5.74 15.00
C VAL A 87 -0.03 6.42 16.32
N ILE A 88 0.46 7.61 16.52
CA ILE A 88 0.08 8.50 17.62
C ILE A 88 0.00 9.91 17.08
N HIS A 89 -1.05 10.63 17.44
CA HIS A 89 -1.19 12.04 17.15
C HIS A 89 -0.57 12.88 18.28
N ARG A 90 -0.14 14.07 17.95
CA ARG A 90 0.52 14.97 18.89
C ARG A 90 -0.32 15.25 20.14
N GLU A 91 -1.62 15.46 19.93
CA GLU A 91 -2.61 15.72 20.96
C GLU A 91 -2.82 14.51 21.87
N GLU A 92 -2.85 13.31 21.28
CA GLU A 92 -2.94 12.04 22.02
C GLU A 92 -1.70 11.81 22.88
N LEU A 93 -0.50 12.06 22.31
CA LEU A 93 0.75 11.96 23.06
C LEU A 93 0.74 12.88 24.28
N THR A 94 0.34 14.14 24.09
CA THR A 94 0.28 15.13 25.16
C THR A 94 -0.69 14.70 26.26
N LYS A 95 -1.91 14.27 25.88
CA LYS A 95 -2.91 13.76 26.82
C LYS A 95 -2.39 12.56 27.62
N MET A 96 -1.75 11.59 26.93
CA MET A 96 -1.20 10.40 27.59
C MET A 96 -0.04 10.72 28.52
N LEU A 97 0.82 11.68 28.16
CA LEU A 97 1.88 12.13 29.04
C LEU A 97 1.33 12.78 30.31
N LEU A 98 0.28 13.62 30.19
CA LEU A 98 -0.41 14.21 31.33
C LEU A 98 -1.09 13.15 32.20
N ASP A 99 -1.80 12.18 31.58
CA ASP A 99 -2.44 11.07 32.28
C ASP A 99 -1.43 10.21 33.05
N LEU A 100 -0.29 9.90 32.44
CA LEU A 100 0.79 9.18 33.10
C LEU A 100 1.38 9.95 34.26
N ALA A 101 1.57 11.26 34.10
CA ALA A 101 2.09 12.10 35.17
C ALA A 101 1.10 12.33 36.32
N SER A 102 -0.22 12.23 36.06
CA SER A 102 -1.25 12.33 37.11
C SER A 102 -1.37 11.09 37.99
N ARG A 103 -0.87 9.91 37.50
CA ARG A 103 -0.93 8.65 38.25
C ARG A 103 -0.14 8.72 39.55
N ASP A 104 -0.63 8.01 40.59
CA ASP A 104 0.09 7.89 41.84
C ASP A 104 1.29 6.91 41.65
N PRO A 105 2.53 7.34 41.90
CA PRO A 105 3.70 6.49 41.83
C PRO A 105 3.69 5.33 42.85
N LYS A 106 2.83 5.37 43.84
CA LYS A 106 2.71 4.35 44.90
C LYS A 106 1.79 3.18 44.53
N ASP A 107 1.22 3.18 43.34
CA ASP A 107 0.35 2.08 42.88
C ASP A 107 1.12 0.75 42.86
N VAL A 108 0.59 -0.26 43.55
CA VAL A 108 1.23 -1.56 43.77
C VAL A 108 1.48 -2.34 42.46
N THR A 109 0.81 -1.95 41.38
CA THR A 109 0.90 -2.60 40.08
C THR A 109 2.10 -2.12 39.23
N ILE A 110 2.85 -1.13 39.70
CA ILE A 110 3.90 -0.42 38.96
C ILE A 110 5.28 -0.87 39.42
N THR A 111 6.17 -1.22 38.49
CA THR A 111 7.57 -1.61 38.80
C THR A 111 8.38 -0.42 39.33
N GLU A 112 9.46 -0.66 40.09
CA GLU A 112 10.33 0.39 40.61
C GLU A 112 10.88 1.31 39.52
N LEU A 113 11.25 0.74 38.36
CA LEU A 113 11.69 1.52 37.21
C LEU A 113 10.60 2.43 36.66
N GLN A 114 9.37 1.95 36.61
CA GLN A 114 8.21 2.76 36.18
C GLN A 114 7.90 3.86 37.19
N GLN A 115 8.02 3.59 38.48
CA GLN A 115 7.88 4.63 39.52
C GLN A 115 8.92 5.73 39.38
N THR A 116 10.17 5.36 39.12
CA THR A 116 11.26 6.31 38.87
C THR A 116 11.00 7.14 37.62
N ALA A 117 10.55 6.48 36.55
CA ALA A 117 10.20 7.13 35.30
C ALA A 117 9.04 8.14 35.46
N LEU A 118 7.98 7.77 36.18
CA LEU A 118 6.86 8.67 36.47
C LEU A 118 7.27 9.87 37.36
N LYS A 119 8.12 9.67 38.36
CA LYS A 119 8.68 10.78 39.16
C LYS A 119 9.52 11.70 38.29
N GLY A 120 10.35 11.16 37.40
CA GLY A 120 11.11 11.93 36.41
C GLY A 120 10.19 12.75 35.50
N LEU A 121 9.15 12.15 34.96
CA LEU A 121 8.17 12.83 34.10
C LEU A 121 7.47 13.99 34.83
N LYS A 122 7.03 13.77 36.08
CA LYS A 122 6.44 14.83 36.91
C LYS A 122 7.40 16.00 37.13
N LYS A 123 8.67 15.69 37.41
CA LYS A 123 9.72 16.71 37.59
C LYS A 123 9.90 17.54 36.31
N VAL A 124 10.04 16.88 35.16
CA VAL A 124 10.18 17.55 33.85
C VAL A 124 8.98 18.44 33.54
N MET A 125 7.76 18.00 33.85
CA MET A 125 6.56 18.81 33.66
C MET A 125 6.53 20.03 34.58
N ALA A 126 6.91 19.86 35.84
CA ALA A 126 6.95 20.97 36.81
C ALA A 126 7.99 22.04 36.41
N GLU A 127 9.17 21.64 35.97
CA GLU A 127 10.23 22.51 35.46
C GLU A 127 9.84 23.27 34.17
N ASN A 128 8.87 22.73 33.42
CA ASN A 128 8.38 23.33 32.17
C ASN A 128 6.96 23.95 32.33
N GLY A 129 6.54 24.27 33.54
CA GLY A 129 5.34 25.06 33.80
C GLY A 129 4.05 24.29 34.10
N ILE A 130 4.11 22.94 34.21
CA ILE A 130 2.98 22.08 34.61
C ILE A 130 3.25 21.55 36.01
N SER A 131 2.88 22.34 37.04
CA SER A 131 3.12 21.97 38.43
C SER A 131 2.17 20.86 38.91
N ASP A 132 0.95 20.84 38.41
CA ASP A 132 -0.08 19.83 38.73
C ASP A 132 -0.72 19.26 37.44
N PRO A 133 -0.24 18.11 36.98
CA PRO A 133 -0.76 17.44 35.78
C PRO A 133 -2.24 17.04 35.92
N ASP A 134 -2.71 16.67 37.13
CA ASP A 134 -4.09 16.26 37.38
C ASP A 134 -5.05 17.44 37.25
N GLN A 135 -4.65 18.59 37.83
CA GLN A 135 -5.44 19.83 37.69
C GLN A 135 -5.47 20.30 36.23
N THR A 136 -4.35 20.19 35.51
CA THR A 136 -4.27 20.55 34.08
C THR A 136 -5.21 19.68 33.26
N LEU A 137 -5.26 18.35 33.50
CA LEU A 137 -6.19 17.43 32.84
C LEU A 137 -7.66 17.79 33.13
N LYS A 138 -8.00 18.12 34.40
CA LYS A 138 -9.34 18.56 34.79
C LYS A 138 -9.74 19.85 34.06
N ASN A 139 -8.83 20.81 33.95
CA ASN A 139 -9.07 22.05 33.23
C ASN A 139 -9.34 21.81 31.76
N ILE A 140 -8.52 20.97 31.09
CA ILE A 140 -8.72 20.56 29.69
C ILE A 140 -10.09 19.90 29.51
N HIS A 141 -10.48 19.02 30.43
CA HIS A 141 -11.79 18.36 30.38
C HIS A 141 -12.94 19.35 30.53
N MET A 142 -12.82 20.29 31.46
CA MET A 142 -13.82 21.35 31.67
C MET A 142 -13.92 22.28 30.44
N ALA A 143 -12.80 22.67 29.85
CA ALA A 143 -12.79 23.48 28.64
C ALA A 143 -13.42 22.72 27.44
N ALA A 144 -13.16 21.42 27.30
CA ALA A 144 -13.80 20.60 26.27
C ALA A 144 -15.33 20.51 26.45
N LEU A 145 -15.82 20.36 27.70
CA LEU A 145 -17.26 20.40 28.04
C LEU A 145 -17.88 21.75 27.75
N GLN A 146 -17.16 22.84 27.99
CA GLN A 146 -17.63 24.18 27.68
C GLN A 146 -17.75 24.41 26.18
N LEU A 147 -16.77 23.92 25.40
CA LEU A 147 -16.82 23.93 23.95
C LEU A 147 -17.96 23.08 23.39
N GLU A 148 -18.31 21.98 24.06
CA GLU A 148 -19.45 21.15 23.66
C GLU A 148 -20.80 21.90 23.82
N LYS A 149 -20.92 22.71 24.83
CA LYS A 149 -22.12 23.57 25.05
C LYS A 149 -22.19 24.72 24.03
N SER A 150 -21.04 25.33 23.71
CA SER A 150 -20.99 26.48 22.81
C SER A 150 -21.01 26.11 21.32
N ASN A 151 -20.43 24.96 20.94
CA ASN A 151 -20.31 24.50 19.56
C ASN A 151 -20.58 23.00 19.47
N PRO A 152 -21.85 22.55 19.55
CA PRO A 152 -22.20 21.13 19.53
C PRO A 152 -21.90 20.42 18.23
N GLU A 153 -21.76 21.19 17.12
CA GLU A 153 -21.48 20.65 15.78
C GLU A 153 -20.03 20.17 15.61
N LEU A 154 -19.11 20.58 16.48
CA LEU A 154 -17.73 20.14 16.43
C LEU A 154 -17.60 18.67 16.85
N ALA A 155 -16.81 17.89 16.12
CA ALA A 155 -16.48 16.53 16.52
C ALA A 155 -15.79 16.49 17.89
N HIS A 156 -16.00 15.42 18.65
CA HIS A 156 -15.45 15.26 20.00
C HIS A 156 -13.93 15.47 20.07
N ASP A 157 -13.20 14.89 19.09
CA ASP A 157 -11.76 15.00 19.01
C ASP A 157 -11.29 16.44 18.73
N VAL A 158 -12.03 17.17 17.90
CA VAL A 158 -11.73 18.58 17.60
C VAL A 158 -11.91 19.45 18.84
N ARG A 159 -12.96 19.22 19.63
CA ARG A 159 -13.19 19.93 20.90
C ARG A 159 -12.08 19.67 21.90
N GLN A 160 -11.65 18.41 22.06
CA GLN A 160 -10.54 18.07 22.94
C GLN A 160 -9.23 18.72 22.50
N ASN A 161 -8.95 18.75 21.20
CA ASN A 161 -7.75 19.38 20.66
C ASN A 161 -7.74 20.90 20.89
N ILE A 162 -8.87 21.58 20.69
CA ILE A 162 -8.99 23.02 20.96
C ILE A 162 -8.82 23.30 22.46
N ALA A 163 -9.45 22.51 23.34
CA ALA A 163 -9.31 22.66 24.78
C ALA A 163 -7.86 22.46 25.24
N LEU A 164 -7.18 21.47 24.67
CA LEU A 164 -5.77 21.17 24.92
C LEU A 164 -4.87 22.34 24.49
N LEU A 165 -5.14 22.94 23.34
CA LEU A 165 -4.41 24.10 22.84
C LEU A 165 -4.65 25.37 23.67
N GLN A 166 -5.86 25.57 24.22
CA GLN A 166 -6.18 26.72 25.05
C GLN A 166 -5.52 26.66 26.43
N GLU A 167 -5.54 25.48 27.07
CA GLU A 167 -4.86 25.27 28.36
C GLU A 167 -3.34 25.05 28.22
N ALA A 168 -2.89 24.80 27.02
CA ALA A 168 -1.51 24.41 26.70
C ALA A 168 -0.54 25.58 26.58
N ALA A 169 -0.76 26.68 27.24
CA ALA A 169 0.21 27.81 27.32
C ALA A 169 1.53 27.45 28.05
N SER A 170 1.74 26.17 28.40
CA SER A 170 2.97 25.74 29.07
C SER A 170 4.14 25.57 28.08
N GLN A 171 5.32 25.91 28.54
CA GLN A 171 6.58 25.71 27.77
C GLN A 171 6.77 24.24 27.37
N PHE A 172 6.27 23.28 28.16
CA PHE A 172 6.35 21.86 27.89
C PHE A 172 5.64 21.48 26.61
N LEU A 173 4.40 21.92 26.43
CA LEU A 173 3.59 21.66 25.26
C LEU A 173 4.16 22.33 24.01
N ALA A 174 4.66 23.55 24.15
CA ALA A 174 5.36 24.22 23.05
C ALA A 174 6.59 23.43 22.60
N LYS A 175 7.39 22.89 23.53
CA LYS A 175 8.55 22.05 23.22
C LYS A 175 8.15 20.74 22.55
N ILE A 176 7.08 20.07 23.01
CA ILE A 176 6.55 18.85 22.36
C ILE A 176 6.16 19.19 20.92
N ASN A 177 5.32 20.20 20.72
CA ASN A 177 4.82 20.60 19.42
C ASN A 177 5.94 20.90 18.43
N LEU A 178 6.96 21.61 18.86
CA LEU A 178 8.10 21.98 18.01
C LEU A 178 8.93 20.77 17.54
N ARG A 179 9.07 19.76 18.40
CA ARG A 179 9.97 18.61 18.13
C ARG A 179 9.25 17.38 17.61
N PHE A 180 7.96 17.24 17.91
CA PHE A 180 7.16 16.08 17.56
C PHE A 180 7.20 15.80 16.06
N ASP A 181 6.86 16.79 15.24
CA ASP A 181 6.78 16.63 13.79
C ASP A 181 8.12 16.16 13.22
N SER A 182 9.23 16.78 13.65
CA SER A 182 10.58 16.40 13.18
C SER A 182 10.99 14.97 13.60
N VAL A 183 10.50 14.51 14.75
CA VAL A 183 10.76 13.13 15.21
C VAL A 183 9.90 12.14 14.45
N ILE A 184 8.62 12.42 14.26
CA ILE A 184 7.68 11.56 13.50
C ILE A 184 8.13 11.46 12.04
N ASP A 185 8.58 12.55 11.42
CA ASP A 185 9.13 12.52 10.06
C ASP A 185 10.31 11.57 9.96
N ARG A 186 11.28 11.66 10.89
CA ARG A 186 12.43 10.72 10.94
C ARG A 186 12.00 9.27 11.17
N VAL A 187 11.00 9.04 12.02
CA VAL A 187 10.44 7.70 12.25
C VAL A 187 9.82 7.16 10.97
N SER A 188 9.03 7.98 10.28
CA SER A 188 8.39 7.62 9.01
C SER A 188 9.40 7.32 7.91
N GLU A 189 10.48 8.12 7.83
CA GLU A 189 11.56 7.93 6.87
C GLU A 189 12.32 6.61 7.14
N ARG A 190 12.70 6.34 8.39
CA ARG A 190 13.35 5.08 8.80
C ARG A 190 12.46 3.87 8.52
N PHE A 191 11.16 3.99 8.80
CA PHE A 191 10.19 2.93 8.49
C PHE A 191 10.07 2.70 6.99
N THR A 192 9.95 3.76 6.20
CA THR A 192 9.83 3.68 4.73
C THR A 192 11.07 3.04 4.11
N PHE A 193 12.27 3.41 4.57
CA PHE A 193 13.51 2.77 4.14
C PHE A 193 13.50 1.26 4.49
N GLY A 194 13.16 0.93 5.74
CA GLY A 194 13.03 -0.47 6.17
C GLY A 194 12.03 -1.26 5.33
N ALA A 195 10.87 -0.66 5.04
CA ALA A 195 9.85 -1.29 4.21
C ALA A 195 10.35 -1.58 2.78
N ARG A 196 11.09 -0.65 2.16
CA ARG A 196 11.71 -0.86 0.83
C ARG A 196 12.71 -2.02 0.83
N VAL A 197 13.55 -2.12 1.87
CA VAL A 197 14.49 -3.23 2.02
C VAL A 197 13.74 -4.56 2.13
N TRP A 198 12.67 -4.62 2.94
CA TRP A 198 11.85 -5.82 3.07
C TRP A 198 11.10 -6.17 1.79
N THR A 199 10.64 -5.18 1.03
CA THR A 199 10.03 -5.41 -0.29
C THR A 199 11.05 -6.04 -1.25
N PHE A 200 12.28 -5.55 -1.26
CA PHE A 200 13.35 -6.13 -2.08
C PHE A 200 13.67 -7.58 -1.67
N VAL A 201 13.76 -7.85 -0.37
CA VAL A 201 13.98 -9.22 0.15
C VAL A 201 12.80 -10.13 -0.23
N SER A 202 11.56 -9.67 -0.07
CA SER A 202 10.37 -10.43 -0.45
C SER A 202 10.33 -10.68 -1.97
N ALA A 203 10.68 -9.68 -2.78
CA ALA A 203 10.75 -9.81 -4.23
C ALA A 203 11.80 -10.86 -4.62
N THR A 204 12.96 -10.86 -3.96
CA THR A 204 14.01 -11.86 -4.17
C THR A 204 13.52 -13.26 -3.83
N VAL A 205 12.91 -13.44 -2.66
CA VAL A 205 12.37 -14.75 -2.24
C VAL A 205 11.32 -15.26 -3.23
N VAL A 206 10.36 -14.41 -3.60
CA VAL A 206 9.28 -14.78 -4.53
C VAL A 206 9.85 -15.10 -5.92
N ALA A 207 10.77 -14.28 -6.46
CA ALA A 207 11.40 -14.53 -7.76
C ALA A 207 12.18 -15.85 -7.78
N VAL A 208 12.91 -16.16 -6.70
CA VAL A 208 13.68 -17.40 -6.54
C VAL A 208 12.76 -18.60 -6.39
N VAL A 209 11.72 -18.53 -5.55
CA VAL A 209 10.75 -19.62 -5.34
C VAL A 209 9.99 -19.95 -6.62
N LEU A 210 9.55 -18.93 -7.35
CA LEU A 210 8.81 -19.09 -8.60
C LEU A 210 9.74 -19.29 -9.80
N GLN A 211 11.06 -19.15 -9.63
CA GLN A 211 12.06 -19.23 -10.70
C GLN A 211 11.70 -18.32 -11.89
N LEU A 212 11.22 -17.11 -11.58
CA LEU A 212 10.71 -16.18 -12.57
C LEU A 212 11.85 -15.56 -13.37
N ASP A 213 11.95 -15.93 -14.65
CA ASP A 213 12.94 -15.43 -15.61
C ASP A 213 12.25 -14.50 -16.61
N THR A 214 12.47 -13.20 -16.45
CA THR A 214 11.88 -12.18 -17.33
C THR A 214 12.34 -12.32 -18.79
N VAL A 215 13.59 -12.71 -19.04
CA VAL A 215 14.10 -12.85 -20.40
C VAL A 215 13.41 -14.00 -21.13
N THR A 216 13.31 -15.15 -20.48
CA THR A 216 12.59 -16.31 -21.02
C THR A 216 11.10 -15.99 -21.20
N LEU A 217 10.49 -15.25 -20.28
CA LEU A 217 9.09 -14.84 -20.37
C LEU A 217 8.83 -13.93 -21.57
N VAL A 218 9.66 -12.91 -21.77
CA VAL A 218 9.57 -12.01 -22.95
C VAL A 218 9.74 -12.78 -24.24
N ASN A 219 10.70 -13.71 -24.32
CA ASN A 219 10.91 -14.57 -25.48
C ASN A 219 9.68 -15.45 -25.76
N ARG A 220 9.07 -16.05 -24.75
CA ARG A 220 7.80 -16.80 -24.90
C ARG A 220 6.69 -15.93 -25.45
N PHE A 221 6.48 -14.74 -24.90
CA PHE A 221 5.50 -13.78 -25.43
C PHE A 221 5.83 -13.33 -26.87
N ALA A 222 7.09 -13.28 -27.25
CA ALA A 222 7.49 -12.94 -28.63
C ALA A 222 7.16 -14.05 -29.63
N MET A 223 7.20 -15.32 -29.22
CA MET A 223 7.02 -16.49 -30.09
C MET A 223 5.56 -16.99 -30.12
N ASP A 224 4.83 -16.93 -29.00
CA ASP A 224 3.51 -17.52 -28.85
C ASP A 224 2.39 -16.46 -28.94
N ASP A 225 1.66 -16.48 -30.06
CA ASP A 225 0.54 -15.56 -30.32
C ASP A 225 -0.70 -15.91 -29.46
N ALA A 226 -0.92 -17.21 -29.19
CA ALA A 226 -2.07 -17.64 -28.38
C ALA A 226 -1.90 -17.21 -26.92
N MET A 227 -0.68 -17.38 -26.38
CA MET A 227 -0.34 -16.91 -25.05
C MET A 227 -0.53 -15.39 -24.92
N ARG A 228 -0.04 -14.60 -25.91
CA ARG A 228 -0.25 -13.14 -25.88
C ARG A 228 -1.71 -12.75 -25.84
N THR A 229 -2.55 -13.37 -26.69
CA THR A 229 -3.98 -13.07 -26.75
C THR A 229 -4.66 -13.38 -25.42
N ALA A 230 -4.36 -14.51 -24.79
CA ALA A 230 -4.91 -14.89 -23.49
C ALA A 230 -4.54 -13.87 -22.38
N PHE A 231 -3.30 -13.37 -22.39
CA PHE A 231 -2.87 -12.37 -21.40
C PHE A 231 -3.47 -10.98 -21.66
N VAL A 232 -3.70 -10.60 -22.91
CA VAL A 232 -4.41 -9.36 -23.25
C VAL A 232 -5.88 -9.43 -22.83
N GLU A 233 -6.55 -10.55 -22.99
CA GLU A 233 -7.92 -10.76 -22.51
C GLU A 233 -8.00 -10.69 -20.98
N GLU A 234 -7.03 -11.32 -20.30
CA GLU A 234 -6.96 -11.26 -18.83
C GLU A 234 -6.65 -9.84 -18.33
N ALA A 235 -5.80 -9.08 -19.04
CA ALA A 235 -5.54 -7.68 -18.75
C ALA A 235 -6.81 -6.83 -18.75
N MET A 236 -7.68 -7.03 -19.74
CA MET A 236 -8.95 -6.32 -19.82
C MET A 236 -9.90 -6.67 -18.67
N LYS A 237 -9.90 -7.92 -18.20
CA LYS A 237 -10.70 -8.33 -17.03
C LYS A 237 -10.17 -7.71 -15.74
N ILE A 238 -8.86 -7.64 -15.57
CA ILE A 238 -8.22 -7.00 -14.40
C ILE A 238 -8.60 -5.53 -14.33
N ASP A 239 -8.51 -4.81 -15.44
CA ASP A 239 -8.87 -3.39 -15.52
C ASP A 239 -10.35 -3.17 -15.15
N GLN A 240 -11.27 -3.98 -15.69
CA GLN A 240 -12.69 -3.92 -15.37
C GLN A 240 -12.99 -4.26 -13.90
N ALA A 241 -12.36 -5.31 -13.35
CA ALA A 241 -12.57 -5.74 -11.98
C ALA A 241 -12.11 -4.67 -10.98
N GLN A 242 -10.99 -4.02 -11.24
CA GLN A 242 -10.46 -2.98 -10.37
C GLN A 242 -11.30 -1.69 -10.44
N TYR A 243 -11.87 -1.36 -11.59
CA TYR A 243 -12.80 -0.25 -11.72
C TYR A 243 -14.07 -0.48 -10.87
N VAL A 244 -14.59 -1.73 -10.87
CA VAL A 244 -15.74 -2.10 -10.04
C VAL A 244 -15.40 -2.06 -8.55
N VAL A 245 -14.24 -2.58 -8.14
CA VAL A 245 -13.80 -2.56 -6.72
C VAL A 245 -13.61 -1.12 -6.25
N ALA A 246 -12.93 -0.28 -7.01
CA ALA A 246 -12.73 1.12 -6.66
C ALA A 246 -14.06 1.90 -6.54
N SER A 247 -15.06 1.60 -7.39
CA SER A 247 -16.38 2.21 -7.31
C SER A 247 -17.20 1.73 -6.10
N LEU A 248 -17.00 0.48 -5.66
CA LEU A 248 -17.64 -0.09 -4.46
C LEU A 248 -16.98 0.40 -3.17
N GLU A 249 -15.64 0.53 -3.14
CA GLU A 249 -14.90 1.09 -2.00
C GLU A 249 -15.22 2.56 -1.76
N ALA A 250 -15.48 3.33 -2.83
CA ALA A 250 -15.95 4.71 -2.70
C ALA A 250 -17.34 4.83 -2.04
N GLN A 251 -18.13 3.74 -2.03
CA GLN A 251 -19.47 3.70 -1.43
C GLN A 251 -19.54 2.98 -0.08
N SER A 252 -18.50 2.26 0.32
CA SER A 252 -18.51 1.46 1.56
C SER A 252 -17.31 1.82 2.45
N ALA A 253 -17.61 2.15 3.72
CA ALA A 253 -16.60 2.47 4.73
C ALA A 253 -15.84 1.24 5.28
N THR A 254 -16.05 0.04 4.75
CA THR A 254 -15.42 -1.21 5.19
C THR A 254 -14.66 -1.87 4.03
N PRO A 255 -13.38 -2.24 4.24
CA PRO A 255 -12.61 -3.00 3.24
C PRO A 255 -13.29 -4.37 3.02
N LEU A 256 -13.69 -4.66 1.79
CA LEU A 256 -14.31 -5.94 1.45
C LEU A 256 -13.25 -7.05 1.39
N PRO A 257 -13.52 -8.28 1.88
CA PRO A 257 -12.60 -9.42 1.80
C PRO A 257 -12.56 -10.04 0.39
N VAL A 258 -12.57 -9.20 -0.64
CA VAL A 258 -12.57 -9.61 -2.05
C VAL A 258 -11.17 -10.05 -2.52
N SER A 259 -10.12 -9.64 -1.79
CA SER A 259 -8.72 -9.81 -2.16
C SER A 259 -8.29 -11.29 -2.36
N ASP A 260 -8.61 -12.18 -1.41
CA ASP A 260 -8.07 -13.55 -1.40
C ASP A 260 -8.59 -14.45 -2.53
N LYS A 261 -9.85 -14.28 -2.93
CA LYS A 261 -10.44 -15.10 -4.01
C LYS A 261 -9.92 -14.67 -5.38
N ILE A 262 -9.83 -13.38 -5.61
CA ILE A 262 -9.33 -12.79 -6.86
C ILE A 262 -7.87 -13.17 -7.06
N GLU A 263 -7.07 -13.10 -6.01
CA GLU A 263 -5.66 -13.44 -6.05
C GLU A 263 -5.40 -14.90 -6.40
N ARG A 264 -6.12 -15.84 -5.78
CA ARG A 264 -6.03 -17.29 -6.11
C ARG A 264 -6.42 -17.58 -7.57
N GLN A 265 -7.38 -16.87 -8.11
CA GLN A 265 -7.80 -17.01 -9.50
C GLN A 265 -6.68 -16.60 -10.45
N TYR A 266 -6.00 -15.49 -10.19
CA TYR A 266 -4.89 -15.02 -11.02
C TYR A 266 -3.66 -15.92 -10.94
N PHE A 267 -3.34 -16.46 -9.76
CA PHE A 267 -2.26 -17.45 -9.63
C PHE A 267 -2.56 -18.75 -10.37
N THR A 268 -3.80 -19.24 -10.31
CA THR A 268 -4.23 -20.41 -11.10
C THR A 268 -4.15 -20.17 -12.59
N PHE A 269 -4.45 -18.96 -13.04
CA PHE A 269 -4.28 -18.57 -14.44
C PHE A 269 -2.80 -18.64 -14.88
N LEU A 270 -1.88 -18.05 -14.12
CA LEU A 270 -0.44 -18.09 -14.42
C LEU A 270 0.11 -19.52 -14.41
N ALA A 271 -0.36 -20.36 -13.49
CA ALA A 271 0.04 -21.77 -13.44
C ALA A 271 -0.47 -22.56 -14.67
N LYS A 272 -1.71 -22.32 -15.11
CA LYS A 272 -2.27 -22.95 -16.34
C LYS A 272 -1.52 -22.53 -17.60
N GLN A 273 -1.04 -21.30 -17.65
CA GLN A 273 -0.25 -20.79 -18.78
C GLN A 273 1.23 -21.22 -18.72
N GLY A 274 1.64 -22.00 -17.70
CA GLY A 274 3.00 -22.48 -17.55
C GLY A 274 4.05 -21.38 -17.30
N VAL A 275 3.59 -20.21 -16.86
CA VAL A 275 4.47 -19.08 -16.51
C VAL A 275 5.11 -19.30 -15.14
N ILE A 276 4.35 -19.89 -14.23
CA ILE A 276 4.78 -20.22 -12.88
C ILE A 276 4.66 -21.73 -12.72
N LEU A 277 5.75 -22.37 -12.35
CA LEU A 277 5.74 -23.77 -11.96
C LEU A 277 5.60 -23.81 -10.42
N PRO A 278 4.41 -24.12 -9.88
CA PRO A 278 4.31 -24.34 -8.44
C PRO A 278 5.23 -25.48 -8.05
N PRO A 279 6.00 -25.38 -6.95
CA PRO A 279 6.90 -26.43 -6.51
C PRO A 279 6.09 -27.67 -6.09
N THR A 280 5.80 -28.56 -7.05
CA THR A 280 5.09 -29.83 -6.81
C THR A 280 5.98 -30.88 -6.15
N SER A 281 7.29 -30.81 -6.36
CA SER A 281 8.29 -31.58 -5.64
C SER A 281 9.61 -30.81 -5.57
N LEU A 282 10.35 -30.96 -4.49
CA LEU A 282 11.65 -30.32 -4.30
C LEU A 282 12.68 -30.77 -5.37
N GLU A 283 12.63 -32.02 -5.79
CA GLU A 283 13.53 -32.56 -6.80
C GLU A 283 13.35 -31.87 -8.16
N LEU A 284 12.11 -31.73 -8.62
CA LEU A 284 11.80 -31.03 -9.87
C LEU A 284 12.14 -29.53 -9.79
N TRP A 285 11.98 -28.94 -8.61
CA TRP A 285 12.35 -27.55 -8.40
C TRP A 285 13.86 -27.33 -8.54
N PHE A 286 14.68 -28.22 -7.96
CA PHE A 286 16.14 -28.15 -8.10
C PHE A 286 16.60 -28.44 -9.55
N ASP A 287 15.93 -29.33 -10.26
CA ASP A 287 16.31 -29.66 -11.64
C ASP A 287 16.01 -28.51 -12.61
N ASN A 288 14.94 -27.76 -12.37
CA ASN A 288 14.60 -26.57 -13.15
C ASN A 288 15.64 -25.44 -13.05
N TRP A 289 16.44 -25.37 -11.98
CA TRP A 289 17.48 -24.36 -11.84
C TRP A 289 18.53 -24.38 -12.97
N LYS A 290 18.72 -25.54 -13.63
CA LYS A 290 19.60 -25.67 -14.79
C LYS A 290 19.14 -24.85 -16.01
N ASN A 291 17.84 -24.53 -16.07
CA ASN A 291 17.20 -23.83 -17.18
C ASN A 291 16.95 -22.35 -16.89
N VAL A 292 17.22 -21.88 -15.67
CA VAL A 292 16.98 -20.49 -15.27
C VAL A 292 18.16 -19.61 -15.66
N ASN A 293 17.88 -18.56 -16.43
CA ASN A 293 18.89 -17.55 -16.76
C ASN A 293 19.08 -16.58 -15.59
N LEU A 294 20.25 -16.59 -14.97
CA LEU A 294 20.59 -15.67 -13.86
C LEU A 294 20.35 -14.20 -14.22
N PRO A 295 20.74 -13.67 -15.38
CA PRO A 295 20.40 -12.30 -15.76
C PRO A 295 18.89 -12.02 -15.78
N GLY A 296 18.10 -12.96 -16.31
CA GLY A 296 16.65 -12.84 -16.35
C GLY A 296 16.01 -12.82 -14.95
N LEU A 297 16.52 -13.65 -14.03
CA LEU A 297 16.11 -13.67 -12.64
C LEU A 297 16.43 -12.33 -11.93
N MET A 298 17.64 -11.79 -12.14
CA MET A 298 18.04 -10.50 -11.58
C MET A 298 17.14 -9.36 -12.06
N ILE A 299 16.80 -9.35 -13.36
CA ILE A 299 15.85 -8.41 -13.92
C ILE A 299 14.47 -8.58 -13.26
N SER A 300 14.01 -9.82 -13.08
CA SER A 300 12.73 -10.10 -12.40
C SER A 300 12.70 -9.53 -10.98
N ILE A 301 13.76 -9.70 -10.20
CA ILE A 301 13.86 -9.15 -8.85
C ILE A 301 13.73 -7.61 -8.87
N LEU A 302 14.46 -6.95 -9.76
CA LEU A 302 14.38 -5.49 -9.91
C LEU A 302 12.98 -5.03 -10.31
N LEU A 303 12.37 -5.70 -11.29
CA LEU A 303 11.03 -5.36 -11.77
C LEU A 303 9.95 -5.59 -10.71
N LEU A 304 10.04 -6.68 -9.94
CA LEU A 304 9.12 -6.98 -8.85
C LEU A 304 9.27 -6.00 -7.67
N SER A 305 10.48 -5.49 -7.45
CA SER A 305 10.72 -4.50 -6.39
C SER A 305 10.02 -3.15 -6.59
N LEU A 306 9.58 -2.85 -7.84
CA LEU A 306 8.79 -1.65 -8.15
C LEU A 306 7.37 -1.71 -7.57
N GLY A 307 6.87 -2.93 -7.31
CA GLY A 307 5.59 -3.17 -6.65
C GLY A 307 4.37 -3.11 -7.55
N ALA A 308 3.25 -3.62 -7.04
CA ALA A 308 1.99 -3.75 -7.76
C ALA A 308 1.44 -2.41 -8.32
N PRO A 309 1.46 -1.27 -7.60
CA PRO A 309 0.94 -0.01 -8.12
C PRO A 309 1.66 0.49 -9.38
N PHE A 310 2.97 0.24 -9.48
CA PHE A 310 3.73 0.57 -10.69
C PHE A 310 3.25 -0.24 -11.89
N TRP A 311 3.15 -1.57 -11.72
CA TRP A 311 2.75 -2.47 -12.80
C TRP A 311 1.30 -2.24 -13.24
N TYR A 312 0.41 -1.91 -12.33
CA TYR A 312 -0.94 -1.50 -12.67
C TYR A 312 -0.96 -0.23 -13.54
N SER A 313 -0.16 0.77 -13.18
CA SER A 313 -0.05 2.00 -13.99
C SER A 313 0.50 1.73 -15.39
N VAL A 314 1.49 0.83 -15.52
CA VAL A 314 2.06 0.41 -16.82
C VAL A 314 1.01 -0.35 -17.65
N LEU A 315 0.28 -1.28 -17.03
CA LEU A 315 -0.79 -2.04 -17.67
C LEU A 315 -1.85 -1.11 -18.25
N ASN A 316 -2.35 -0.20 -17.44
CA ASN A 316 -3.42 0.73 -17.82
C ASN A 316 -3.00 1.64 -19.00
N ARG A 317 -1.78 2.19 -18.93
CA ARG A 317 -1.23 3.01 -20.04
C ARG A 317 -1.04 2.17 -21.31
N SER A 318 -0.61 0.91 -21.18
CA SER A 318 -0.40 0.01 -22.31
C SER A 318 -1.71 -0.37 -22.99
N LEU A 319 -2.78 -0.61 -22.22
CA LEU A 319 -4.13 -0.86 -22.74
C LEU A 319 -4.69 0.36 -23.48
N GLN A 320 -4.49 1.57 -22.93
CA GLN A 320 -4.88 2.82 -23.59
C GLN A 320 -4.12 3.01 -24.91
N LEU A 321 -2.81 2.79 -24.94
CA LEU A 321 -2.01 2.88 -26.17
C LEU A 321 -2.48 1.86 -27.22
N ARG A 322 -2.80 0.64 -26.80
CA ARG A 322 -3.35 -0.41 -27.69
C ARG A 322 -4.66 0.03 -28.33
N SER A 323 -5.58 0.61 -27.57
CA SER A 323 -6.87 1.08 -28.08
C SER A 323 -6.73 2.21 -29.12
N VAL A 324 -5.81 3.17 -28.87
CA VAL A 324 -5.53 4.27 -29.81
C VAL A 324 -4.92 3.77 -31.11
N LEU A 325 -4.00 2.80 -31.04
CA LEU A 325 -3.36 2.23 -32.22
C LEU A 325 -4.31 1.36 -33.04
N ALA A 326 -5.18 0.59 -32.38
CA ALA A 326 -6.21 -0.19 -33.07
C ALA A 326 -7.16 0.72 -33.88
N ARG A 327 -7.60 1.85 -33.32
CA ARG A 327 -8.42 2.83 -34.03
C ARG A 327 -7.70 3.42 -35.25
N LYS A 328 -6.40 3.73 -35.17
CA LYS A 328 -5.63 4.23 -36.32
C LYS A 328 -5.52 3.20 -37.43
N ASP A 329 -5.30 1.95 -37.11
CA ASP A 329 -5.22 0.86 -38.10
C ASP A 329 -6.57 0.64 -38.80
N ASP A 330 -7.70 0.73 -38.06
CA ASP A 330 -9.05 0.63 -38.64
C ASP A 330 -9.35 1.80 -39.60
N ILE A 331 -9.01 3.02 -39.22
CA ILE A 331 -9.19 4.22 -40.07
C ILE A 331 -8.35 4.07 -41.35
N GLN A 332 -7.10 3.60 -41.25
CA GLN A 332 -6.25 3.37 -42.42
C GLN A 332 -6.78 2.27 -43.34
N ARG A 333 -7.37 1.20 -42.79
CA ARG A 333 -8.02 0.15 -43.57
C ARG A 333 -9.21 0.68 -44.33
N VAL A 334 -10.08 1.45 -43.67
CA VAL A 334 -11.26 2.09 -44.32
C VAL A 334 -10.82 3.01 -45.46
N ILE A 335 -9.78 3.83 -45.24
CA ILE A 335 -9.26 4.73 -46.29
C ILE A 335 -8.69 3.93 -47.46
N ARG A 336 -7.96 2.83 -47.24
CA ARG A 336 -7.45 1.99 -48.33
C ARG A 336 -8.56 1.32 -49.12
N HIS A 337 -9.63 0.85 -48.48
CA HIS A 337 -10.78 0.26 -49.15
C HIS A 337 -11.58 1.28 -49.98
N THR A 338 -11.63 2.55 -49.57
CA THR A 338 -12.29 3.60 -50.30
C THR A 338 -11.44 4.19 -51.44
N THR A 339 -10.12 3.92 -51.45
CA THR A 339 -9.20 4.40 -52.49
C THR A 339 -8.91 3.36 -53.58
N GLN A 340 -9.50 2.16 -53.51
CA GLN A 340 -9.49 1.24 -54.68
C GLN A 340 -10.48 1.82 -55.72
N PRO A 341 -9.97 2.25 -56.89
CA PRO A 341 -10.86 2.73 -57.94
C PRO A 341 -11.72 1.56 -58.43
N ALA A 342 -13.02 1.80 -58.51
CA ALA A 342 -13.94 0.97 -59.27
C ALA A 342 -13.54 1.08 -60.74
N GLY A 343 -12.56 0.29 -61.14
CA GLY A 343 -12.00 0.29 -62.48
C GLY A 343 -11.63 -1.12 -62.90
N GLU A 344 -12.63 -1.81 -63.41
CA GLU A 344 -12.52 -2.62 -64.60
C GLU A 344 -13.86 -3.31 -64.84
N VAL A 345 -14.78 -2.52 -65.42
CA VAL A 345 -15.86 -3.10 -66.22
C VAL A 345 -15.17 -3.55 -67.48
N SER A 346 -14.90 -4.86 -67.59
CA SER A 346 -14.43 -5.48 -68.80
C SER A 346 -15.56 -5.34 -69.86
N ASP A 347 -15.31 -4.47 -70.82
CA ASP A 347 -15.95 -4.43 -72.10
C ASP A 347 -15.75 -5.78 -72.83
N GLY A 348 -16.81 -6.41 -73.24
CA GLY A 348 -16.71 -7.67 -74.02
C GLY A 348 -18.03 -8.37 -74.22
N GLY A 349 -18.78 -8.07 -75.28
CA GLY A 349 -19.78 -8.99 -75.77
C GLY A 349 -21.09 -8.38 -76.26
N VAL A 350 -21.05 -7.85 -77.48
CA VAL A 350 -22.19 -7.67 -78.37
C VAL A 350 -22.89 -9.00 -78.60
N GLY A 351 -24.20 -9.10 -78.35
CA GLY A 351 -25.05 -10.23 -78.68
C GLY A 351 -26.52 -9.81 -78.78
N THR A 352 -26.91 -9.53 -80.00
CA THR A 352 -28.26 -9.23 -80.50
C THR A 352 -29.27 -10.35 -80.27
N SER A 353 -30.49 -10.02 -79.97
CA SER A 353 -31.81 -10.48 -80.38
C SER A 353 -32.77 -10.50 -79.19
N GLY A 354 -33.86 -9.84 -79.25
CA GLY A 354 -35.03 -9.97 -80.03
C GLY A 354 -36.17 -10.40 -79.14
N GLY A 355 -37.27 -9.61 -79.07
CA GLY A 355 -38.54 -10.21 -78.84
C GLY A 355 -39.35 -9.80 -77.59
N SER A 356 -40.20 -8.80 -77.78
CA SER A 356 -41.65 -8.76 -77.59
C SER A 356 -42.28 -8.85 -76.19
N ARG A 357 -43.07 -7.80 -75.91
CA ARG A 357 -44.45 -7.75 -75.36
C ARG A 357 -44.74 -8.62 -74.13
N SER A 358 -45.44 -8.16 -73.15
CA SER A 358 -46.67 -7.39 -73.06
C SER A 358 -47.08 -7.25 -71.58
N SER A 359 -47.64 -6.08 -71.27
CA SER A 359 -48.85 -5.81 -70.48
C SER A 359 -49.15 -6.57 -69.19
N GLY A 360 -49.53 -5.83 -68.20
CA GLY A 360 -50.74 -6.08 -67.47
C GLY A 360 -50.63 -6.07 -65.94
N LEU A 361 -51.22 -5.04 -65.40
CA LEU A 361 -51.82 -4.87 -64.09
C LEU A 361 -50.92 -4.61 -62.90
#